data_dff563c969e2bad0c03ba56cc6626437
#
_entry.id   dff563c969e2bad0c03ba56cc6626437
#
_cell.length_a   1.000
_cell.length_b   1.000
_cell.length_c   1.000
_cell.angle_alpha   90.00
_cell.angle_beta   90.00
_cell.angle_gamma   90.00
#
_symmetry.space_group_name_H-M   'P 1'
#
loop_
_entity.id
_entity.type
_entity.pdbx_description
1 polymer ?
#
loop_
_entity_poly.entity_id
_entity_poly.type
_entity_poly.pdbx_seq_one_letter_code
_entity_poly.pdbx_strand_id
1 'polypeptide(L)'
;EKVVRYDFHKYSIENWSKGGISCKTFYETGRFAGILKRIRKNDYVIIALQHNDKKPDVGEKVADYKHYLTYFTQHIQRKGGKVIFMTTPPKNYADRKTFKIYVPEYRNAMLQVAKDLKCNYIDLSKLSTDYFNFRGKNYVNTLYMKLNPGQYPAWEQGINDDTHFQRDGAKVLARIIAVDLQANRQIPMLN
;
A
#
# COMPACT_ATOMS: atom_id res chain seq x y z
N GLU A 1 -14.38 3.29 -9.08
CA GLU A 1 -14.07 1.84 -9.09
C GLU A 1 -14.94 1.10 -8.09
N LYS A 2 -15.40 -0.09 -8.51
CA LYS A 2 -16.23 -0.94 -7.69
C LYS A 2 -15.41 -1.56 -6.57
N VAL A 3 -15.94 -1.61 -5.34
CA VAL A 3 -15.32 -2.38 -4.26
C VAL A 3 -15.36 -3.85 -4.63
N VAL A 4 -14.20 -4.52 -4.57
CA VAL A 4 -14.09 -5.95 -4.86
C VAL A 4 -13.97 -6.70 -3.55
N ARG A 5 -14.79 -7.74 -3.40
CA ARG A 5 -14.76 -8.64 -2.25
C ARG A 5 -14.23 -10.00 -2.67
N TYR A 6 -13.34 -10.54 -1.86
CA TYR A 6 -12.82 -11.90 -1.97
C TYR A 6 -13.18 -12.67 -0.71
N ASP A 7 -13.87 -13.80 -0.85
CA ASP A 7 -14.27 -14.65 0.25
C ASP A 7 -13.36 -15.89 0.34
N PHE A 8 -12.86 -16.15 1.55
CA PHE A 8 -12.05 -17.30 1.90
C PHE A 8 -12.71 -18.07 3.03
N HIS A 9 -12.27 -19.30 3.29
CA HIS A 9 -12.91 -20.17 4.30
C HIS A 9 -13.03 -19.53 5.69
N LYS A 10 -11.99 -18.82 6.15
CA LYS A 10 -11.95 -18.23 7.51
C LYS A 10 -12.16 -16.71 7.54
N TYR A 11 -12.04 -16.02 6.41
CA TYR A 11 -12.09 -14.56 6.32
C TYR A 11 -12.49 -14.10 4.92
N SER A 12 -12.85 -12.84 4.81
CA SER A 12 -13.03 -12.17 3.52
C SER A 12 -12.18 -10.91 3.44
N ILE A 13 -11.79 -10.52 2.24
CA ILE A 13 -11.06 -9.29 1.98
C ILE A 13 -11.93 -8.40 1.09
N GLU A 14 -12.16 -7.16 1.54
CA GLU A 14 -12.76 -6.12 0.71
C GLU A 14 -11.67 -5.15 0.26
N ASN A 15 -11.48 -5.00 -1.04
CA ASN A 15 -10.54 -4.05 -1.61
C ASN A 15 -11.23 -2.72 -1.91
N TRP A 16 -10.91 -1.72 -1.10
CA TRP A 16 -11.38 -0.33 -1.24
C TRP A 16 -10.38 0.58 -1.92
N SER A 17 -9.24 0.06 -2.34
CA SER A 17 -8.20 0.83 -3.03
C SER A 17 -8.73 1.45 -4.32
N LYS A 18 -8.18 2.61 -4.67
CA LYS A 18 -8.44 3.33 -5.91
C LYS A 18 -7.14 3.93 -6.43
N GLY A 19 -6.90 3.79 -7.73
CA GLY A 19 -5.74 4.39 -8.38
C GLY A 19 -5.75 5.92 -8.28
N GLY A 20 -4.58 6.52 -8.12
CA GLY A 20 -4.41 7.98 -8.12
C GLY A 20 -4.84 8.72 -6.86
N ILE A 21 -5.35 8.04 -5.84
CA ILE A 21 -5.92 8.67 -4.64
C ILE A 21 -4.85 8.90 -3.55
N SER A 22 -4.96 10.01 -2.82
CA SER A 22 -4.21 10.34 -1.59
C SER A 22 -5.10 10.19 -0.35
N CYS A 23 -4.57 10.41 0.86
CA CYS A 23 -5.38 10.47 2.09
C CYS A 23 -6.45 11.56 1.99
N LYS A 24 -6.06 12.76 1.53
CA LYS A 24 -6.97 13.89 1.32
C LYS A 24 -8.13 13.52 0.41
N THR A 25 -7.84 13.05 -0.80
CA THR A 25 -8.87 12.72 -1.78
C THR A 25 -9.68 11.47 -1.40
N PHE A 26 -9.10 10.54 -0.63
CA PHE A 26 -9.83 9.41 -0.06
C PHE A 26 -10.89 9.86 0.95
N TYR A 27 -10.59 10.89 1.73
CA TYR A 27 -11.54 11.53 2.63
C TYR A 27 -12.60 12.33 1.86
N GLU A 28 -12.18 13.26 0.99
CA GLU A 28 -13.05 14.20 0.30
C GLU A 28 -14.06 13.53 -0.65
N THR A 29 -13.67 12.42 -1.27
CA THR A 29 -14.57 11.63 -2.16
C THR A 29 -15.55 10.72 -1.42
N GLY A 30 -15.56 10.76 -0.09
CA GLY A 30 -16.46 9.96 0.74
C GLY A 30 -16.11 8.46 0.81
N ARG A 31 -14.97 8.01 0.24
CA ARG A 31 -14.58 6.58 0.31
C ARG A 31 -14.32 6.14 1.74
N PHE A 32 -13.71 7.00 2.55
CA PHE A 32 -13.50 6.70 3.96
C PHE A 32 -14.83 6.54 4.72
N ALA A 33 -15.79 7.42 4.47
CA ALA A 33 -17.14 7.28 5.05
C ALA A 33 -17.83 5.97 4.63
N GLY A 34 -17.58 5.52 3.38
CA GLY A 34 -18.06 4.23 2.88
C GLY A 34 -17.50 3.05 3.67
N ILE A 35 -16.18 3.04 3.93
CA ILE A 35 -15.53 2.01 4.77
C ILE A 35 -16.12 2.02 6.17
N LEU A 36 -16.25 3.17 6.82
CA LEU A 36 -16.76 3.28 8.19
C LEU A 36 -18.15 2.68 8.37
N LYS A 37 -19.00 2.71 7.35
CA LYS A 37 -20.34 2.08 7.40
C LYS A 37 -20.28 0.55 7.45
N ARG A 38 -19.16 -0.04 7.00
CA ARG A 38 -19.00 -1.50 6.87
C ARG A 38 -18.18 -2.12 7.98
N ILE A 39 -17.31 -1.35 8.62
CA ILE A 39 -16.42 -1.85 9.68
C ILE A 39 -17.25 -2.40 10.84
N ARG A 40 -16.88 -3.60 11.26
CA ARG A 40 -17.39 -4.31 12.44
C ARG A 40 -16.27 -4.50 13.46
N LYS A 41 -16.66 -4.80 14.69
CA LYS A 41 -15.71 -5.14 15.75
C LYS A 41 -14.79 -6.30 15.32
N ASN A 42 -13.49 -6.14 15.55
CA ASN A 42 -12.41 -7.05 15.20
C ASN A 42 -12.05 -7.12 13.70
N ASP A 43 -12.66 -6.34 12.81
CA ASP A 43 -12.16 -6.21 11.45
C ASP A 43 -10.75 -5.60 11.44
N TYR A 44 -9.91 -6.06 10.52
CA TYR A 44 -8.61 -5.47 10.24
C TYR A 44 -8.71 -4.56 9.03
N VAL A 45 -8.16 -3.34 9.16
CA VAL A 45 -8.09 -2.37 8.08
C VAL A 45 -6.63 -2.08 7.76
N ILE A 46 -6.17 -2.51 6.58
CA ILE A 46 -4.83 -2.18 6.09
C ILE A 46 -4.90 -0.84 5.37
N ILE A 47 -4.18 0.15 5.88
CA ILE A 47 -4.05 1.48 5.28
C ILE A 47 -2.72 1.57 4.55
N ALA A 48 -2.79 1.66 3.19
CA ALA A 48 -1.63 1.75 2.31
C ALA A 48 -1.60 3.05 1.49
N LEU A 49 -2.16 4.13 2.02
CA LEU A 49 -2.17 5.46 1.39
C LEU A 49 -0.84 6.16 1.68
N GLN A 50 -0.05 6.47 0.66
CA GLN A 50 1.25 7.15 0.77
C GLN A 50 1.79 7.61 -0.59
N HIS A 51 1.54 6.85 -1.65
CA HIS A 51 2.23 7.03 -2.92
C HIS A 51 1.88 8.36 -3.60
N ASN A 52 0.62 8.76 -3.54
CA ASN A 52 0.11 9.96 -4.18
C ASN A 52 0.11 11.18 -3.26
N ASP A 53 0.34 10.99 -1.98
CA ASP A 53 0.20 12.03 -0.95
C ASP A 53 1.23 13.16 -1.09
N LYS A 54 2.36 12.93 -1.78
CA LYS A 54 3.31 13.99 -2.11
C LYS A 54 3.01 14.72 -3.43
N LYS A 55 2.03 14.27 -4.23
CA LYS A 55 1.74 14.89 -5.52
C LYS A 55 1.09 16.27 -5.35
N PRO A 56 1.48 17.28 -6.14
CA PRO A 56 1.00 18.64 -5.93
C PRO A 56 -0.50 18.82 -6.22
N ASP A 57 -1.07 17.97 -7.08
CA ASP A 57 -2.47 18.06 -7.56
C ASP A 57 -3.47 17.34 -6.64
N VAL A 58 -3.09 16.24 -6.06
CA VAL A 58 -3.99 15.38 -5.24
C VAL A 58 -3.49 15.12 -3.84
N GLY A 59 -2.22 15.43 -3.56
CA GLY A 59 -1.58 15.18 -2.27
C GLY A 59 -1.79 16.29 -1.27
N GLU A 60 -1.11 16.16 -0.14
CA GLU A 60 -1.10 17.10 0.96
C GLU A 60 0.29 17.17 1.61
N LYS A 61 0.49 18.18 2.46
CA LYS A 61 1.72 18.28 3.28
C LYS A 61 1.80 17.14 4.28
N VAL A 62 3.03 16.80 4.71
CA VAL A 62 3.27 15.72 5.68
C VAL A 62 2.47 15.90 6.98
N ALA A 63 2.27 17.15 7.43
CA ALA A 63 1.46 17.43 8.63
C ALA A 63 -0.01 17.03 8.43
N ASP A 64 -0.60 17.38 7.29
CA ASP A 64 -1.98 17.05 6.96
C ASP A 64 -2.14 15.54 6.71
N TYR A 65 -1.16 14.91 6.07
CA TYR A 65 -1.09 13.45 5.93
C TYR A 65 -1.15 12.73 7.28
N LYS A 66 -0.34 13.17 8.26
CA LYS A 66 -0.40 12.64 9.63
C LYS A 66 -1.77 12.86 10.26
N HIS A 67 -2.38 14.02 10.03
CA HIS A 67 -3.73 14.33 10.52
C HIS A 67 -4.76 13.36 9.94
N TYR A 68 -4.78 13.13 8.62
CA TYR A 68 -5.69 12.18 7.99
C TYR A 68 -5.50 10.75 8.51
N LEU A 69 -4.26 10.26 8.59
CA LEU A 69 -3.98 8.93 9.12
C LEU A 69 -4.47 8.77 10.56
N THR A 70 -4.25 9.79 11.39
CA THR A 70 -4.74 9.83 12.78
C THR A 70 -6.26 9.80 12.82
N TYR A 71 -6.91 10.65 12.02
CA TYR A 71 -8.36 10.72 11.91
C TYR A 71 -8.97 9.38 11.49
N PHE A 72 -8.45 8.76 10.43
CA PHE A 72 -8.91 7.46 9.95
C PHE A 72 -8.79 6.40 11.05
N THR A 73 -7.63 6.32 11.66
CA THR A 73 -7.35 5.33 12.71
C THR A 73 -8.31 5.45 13.88
N GLN A 74 -8.48 6.64 14.42
CA GLN A 74 -9.37 6.87 15.56
C GLN A 74 -10.82 6.49 15.25
N HIS A 75 -11.31 6.80 14.04
CA HIS A 75 -12.68 6.45 13.65
C HIS A 75 -12.85 4.94 13.44
N ILE A 76 -11.85 4.26 12.88
CA ILE A 76 -11.85 2.79 12.75
C ILE A 76 -11.85 2.14 14.14
N GLN A 77 -10.98 2.61 15.05
CA GLN A 77 -10.87 2.07 16.40
C GLN A 77 -12.16 2.28 17.21
N ARG A 78 -12.84 3.42 17.06
CA ARG A 78 -14.15 3.66 17.71
C ARG A 78 -15.22 2.65 17.25
N LYS A 79 -15.10 2.10 16.04
CA LYS A 79 -15.94 1.01 15.52
C LYS A 79 -15.51 -0.37 16.00
N GLY A 80 -14.43 -0.47 16.77
CA GLY A 80 -13.83 -1.73 17.20
C GLY A 80 -12.96 -2.41 16.14
N GLY A 81 -12.66 -1.72 15.05
CA GLY A 81 -11.70 -2.18 14.03
C GLY A 81 -10.25 -2.01 14.50
N LYS A 82 -9.35 -2.74 13.86
CA LYS A 82 -7.91 -2.74 14.12
C LYS A 82 -7.18 -2.25 12.87
N VAL A 83 -6.27 -1.27 13.03
CA VAL A 83 -5.51 -0.71 11.91
C VAL A 83 -4.14 -1.36 11.80
N ILE A 84 -3.75 -1.66 10.57
CA ILE A 84 -2.38 -2.02 10.18
C ILE A 84 -1.95 -1.02 9.10
N PHE A 85 -0.93 -0.23 9.38
CA PHE A 85 -0.35 0.63 8.37
C PHE A 85 0.57 -0.15 7.44
N MET A 86 0.60 0.21 6.15
CA MET A 86 1.51 -0.42 5.19
C MET A 86 2.17 0.65 4.32
N THR A 87 3.50 0.75 4.40
CA THR A 87 4.27 1.71 3.61
C THR A 87 4.39 1.29 2.14
N THR A 88 4.62 2.25 1.24
CA THR A 88 4.66 1.98 -0.21
C THR A 88 6.00 1.39 -0.66
N PRO A 89 6.03 0.44 -1.62
CA PRO A 89 7.26 -0.07 -2.19
C PRO A 89 8.03 1.01 -2.98
N PRO A 90 9.33 0.78 -3.29
CA PRO A 90 10.14 1.71 -4.05
C PRO A 90 9.67 1.85 -5.51
N LYS A 91 10.09 2.90 -6.18
CA LYS A 91 10.00 3.02 -7.64
C LYS A 91 11.19 2.37 -8.34
N ASN A 92 10.94 1.87 -9.55
CA ASN A 92 11.94 1.23 -10.40
C ASN A 92 12.45 2.18 -11.50
N TYR A 93 13.10 3.28 -11.11
CA TYR A 93 13.64 4.27 -12.04
C TYR A 93 14.68 3.65 -12.99
N ALA A 94 14.57 3.95 -14.29
CA ALA A 94 15.43 3.35 -15.33
C ALA A 94 16.91 3.71 -15.16
N ASP A 95 17.21 4.93 -14.71
CA ASP A 95 18.54 5.51 -14.53
C ASP A 95 19.26 5.04 -13.25
N ARG A 96 18.59 4.24 -12.41
CA ARG A 96 19.15 3.78 -11.12
C ARG A 96 19.45 2.29 -11.14
N LYS A 97 20.63 1.92 -10.66
CA LYS A 97 21.06 0.52 -10.49
C LYS A 97 20.49 -0.11 -9.20
N THR A 98 20.22 0.70 -8.18
CA THR A 98 19.73 0.29 -6.87
C THR A 98 18.39 0.92 -6.53
N PHE A 99 17.63 0.26 -5.67
CA PHE A 99 16.35 0.74 -5.18
C PHE A 99 16.55 1.53 -3.90
N LYS A 100 15.78 2.59 -3.74
CA LYS A 100 15.76 3.44 -2.53
C LYS A 100 14.33 3.60 -2.05
N ILE A 101 14.16 3.79 -0.76
CA ILE A 101 12.85 4.10 -0.17
C ILE A 101 12.26 5.31 -0.90
N TYR A 102 11.02 5.14 -1.36
CA TYR A 102 10.27 6.20 -2.01
C TYR A 102 9.54 7.04 -0.95
N VAL A 103 9.53 8.36 -1.11
CA VAL A 103 8.90 9.34 -0.20
C VAL A 103 9.19 9.07 1.30
N PRO A 104 10.47 9.11 1.71
CA PRO A 104 10.88 8.74 3.06
C PRO A 104 10.23 9.59 4.15
N GLU A 105 9.92 10.86 3.87
CA GLU A 105 9.23 11.77 4.78
C GLU A 105 7.80 11.30 5.12
N TYR A 106 7.04 10.84 4.13
CA TYR A 106 5.70 10.27 4.33
C TYR A 106 5.76 8.88 4.97
N ARG A 107 6.75 8.05 4.60
CA ARG A 107 6.99 6.78 5.28
C ARG A 107 7.24 6.99 6.77
N ASN A 108 8.14 7.88 7.13
CA ASN A 108 8.48 8.15 8.52
C ASN A 108 7.27 8.72 9.28
N ALA A 109 6.47 9.57 8.63
CA ALA A 109 5.23 10.09 9.19
C ALA A 109 4.22 8.98 9.49
N MET A 110 4.00 8.04 8.58
CA MET A 110 3.11 6.88 8.78
C MET A 110 3.59 6.01 9.96
N LEU A 111 4.88 5.69 10.00
CA LEU A 111 5.45 4.88 11.08
C LEU A 111 5.38 5.59 12.44
N GLN A 112 5.52 6.92 12.46
CA GLN A 112 5.32 7.71 13.68
C GLN A 112 3.87 7.66 14.15
N VAL A 113 2.89 7.84 13.26
CA VAL A 113 1.46 7.72 13.61
C VAL A 113 1.14 6.30 14.10
N ALA A 114 1.70 5.26 13.47
CA ALA A 114 1.53 3.88 13.93
C ALA A 114 2.00 3.72 15.39
N LYS A 115 3.18 4.24 15.71
CA LYS A 115 3.76 4.20 17.05
C LYS A 115 2.88 4.97 18.06
N ASP A 116 2.51 6.21 17.72
CA ASP A 116 1.75 7.09 18.61
C ASP A 116 0.36 6.52 18.96
N LEU A 117 -0.27 5.85 18.00
CA LEU A 117 -1.60 5.24 18.15
C LEU A 117 -1.54 3.74 18.48
N LYS A 118 -0.35 3.20 18.74
CA LYS A 118 -0.11 1.78 19.06
C LYS A 118 -0.74 0.81 18.03
N CYS A 119 -0.62 1.17 16.75
CA CYS A 119 -1.08 0.35 15.64
C CYS A 119 0.04 -0.55 15.14
N ASN A 120 -0.34 -1.71 14.61
CA ASN A 120 0.56 -2.56 13.85
C ASN A 120 0.94 -1.89 12.52
N TYR A 121 2.09 -2.28 11.96
CA TYR A 121 2.51 -1.79 10.65
C TYR A 121 3.34 -2.82 9.90
N ILE A 122 3.34 -2.70 8.58
CA ILE A 122 4.19 -3.42 7.64
C ILE A 122 5.07 -2.36 6.98
N ASP A 123 6.36 -2.36 7.26
CA ASP A 123 7.30 -1.46 6.57
C ASP A 123 7.68 -2.02 5.19
N LEU A 124 6.67 -2.10 4.29
CA LEU A 124 6.85 -2.65 2.96
C LEU A 124 7.89 -1.87 2.15
N SER A 125 8.06 -0.56 2.43
CA SER A 125 9.13 0.25 1.84
C SER A 125 10.50 -0.38 2.07
N LYS A 126 10.81 -0.70 3.33
CA LYS A 126 12.11 -1.29 3.70
C LYS A 126 12.22 -2.72 3.18
N LEU A 127 11.24 -3.56 3.49
CA LEU A 127 11.24 -4.98 3.15
C LEU A 127 11.40 -5.20 1.63
N SER A 128 10.62 -4.48 0.83
CA SER A 128 10.70 -4.61 -0.63
C SER A 128 11.95 -3.97 -1.22
N THR A 129 12.44 -2.85 -0.66
CA THR A 129 13.70 -2.24 -1.10
C THR A 129 14.88 -3.19 -0.87
N ASP A 130 14.98 -3.81 0.30
CA ASP A 130 16.03 -4.77 0.63
C ASP A 130 15.95 -6.00 -0.29
N TYR A 131 14.75 -6.56 -0.47
CA TYR A 131 14.53 -7.70 -1.36
C TYR A 131 14.88 -7.37 -2.81
N PHE A 132 14.49 -6.21 -3.33
CA PHE A 132 14.76 -5.80 -4.71
C PHE A 132 16.27 -5.56 -4.94
N ASN A 133 16.96 -4.96 -3.98
CA ASN A 133 18.42 -4.80 -4.05
C ASN A 133 19.14 -6.16 -4.03
N PHE A 134 18.67 -7.11 -3.23
CA PHE A 134 19.19 -8.48 -3.20
C PHE A 134 18.98 -9.21 -4.54
N ARG A 135 17.78 -9.09 -5.13
CA ARG A 135 17.42 -9.77 -6.39
C ARG A 135 18.03 -9.13 -7.65
N GLY A 136 18.40 -7.87 -7.54
CA GLY A 136 19.01 -7.10 -8.62
C GLY A 136 18.04 -6.56 -9.68
N LYS A 137 18.51 -5.55 -10.38
CA LYS A 137 17.70 -4.73 -11.32
C LYS A 137 17.03 -5.54 -12.43
N ASN A 138 17.72 -6.48 -13.05
CA ASN A 138 17.21 -7.26 -14.17
C ASN A 138 15.97 -8.07 -13.75
N TYR A 139 16.04 -8.75 -12.62
CA TYR A 139 14.89 -9.47 -12.09
C TYR A 139 13.73 -8.52 -11.74
N VAL A 140 14.01 -7.40 -11.06
CA VAL A 140 12.97 -6.47 -10.63
C VAL A 140 12.29 -5.78 -11.81
N ASN A 141 12.98 -5.58 -12.93
CA ASN A 141 12.36 -5.07 -14.15
C ASN A 141 11.18 -5.96 -14.63
N THR A 142 11.24 -7.27 -14.42
CA THR A 142 10.16 -8.19 -14.78
C THR A 142 8.95 -8.11 -13.85
N LEU A 143 9.09 -7.45 -12.71
CA LEU A 143 8.00 -7.30 -11.73
C LEU A 143 7.16 -6.03 -11.96
N TYR A 144 7.76 -4.99 -12.58
CA TYR A 144 7.08 -3.73 -12.88
C TYR A 144 6.48 -3.75 -14.29
N MET A 145 5.57 -2.82 -14.57
CA MET A 145 4.95 -2.62 -15.89
C MET A 145 5.97 -2.07 -16.91
N LYS A 146 6.99 -2.85 -17.19
CA LYS A 146 8.00 -2.61 -18.23
C LYS A 146 7.80 -3.64 -19.32
N LEU A 147 6.96 -3.29 -20.30
CA LEU A 147 6.50 -4.19 -21.36
C LEU A 147 7.07 -3.76 -22.71
N ASN A 148 7.56 -4.71 -23.47
CA ASN A 148 8.02 -4.45 -24.82
C ASN A 148 6.84 -4.20 -25.77
N PRO A 149 7.05 -3.46 -26.89
CA PRO A 149 6.05 -3.34 -27.94
C PRO A 149 5.55 -4.71 -28.40
N GLY A 150 4.23 -4.83 -28.59
CA GLY A 150 3.57 -6.06 -29.04
C GLY A 150 3.47 -7.18 -28.02
N GLN A 151 3.96 -7.00 -26.80
CA GLN A 151 3.89 -8.04 -25.75
C GLN A 151 2.46 -8.28 -25.26
N TYR A 152 1.63 -7.24 -25.24
CA TYR A 152 0.21 -7.30 -24.84
C TYR A 152 -0.65 -6.42 -25.76
N PRO A 153 -1.84 -6.89 -26.19
CA PRO A 153 -2.72 -6.11 -27.07
C PRO A 153 -3.12 -4.73 -26.52
N ALA A 154 -3.31 -4.62 -25.18
CA ALA A 154 -3.63 -3.34 -24.54
C ALA A 154 -2.45 -2.36 -24.49
N TRP A 155 -1.25 -2.78 -24.84
CA TRP A 155 0.00 -2.01 -24.78
C TRP A 155 0.84 -2.25 -26.03
N GLU A 156 0.27 -1.99 -27.22
CA GLU A 156 0.92 -2.25 -28.50
C GLU A 156 2.29 -1.57 -28.63
N GLN A 157 2.43 -0.36 -28.11
CA GLN A 157 3.69 0.40 -28.11
C GLN A 157 4.60 0.04 -26.91
N GLY A 158 4.21 -0.96 -26.11
CA GLY A 158 4.85 -1.24 -24.84
C GLY A 158 4.57 -0.18 -23.78
N ILE A 159 5.17 -0.33 -22.61
CA ILE A 159 5.10 0.65 -21.51
C ILE A 159 6.36 0.56 -20.67
N ASN A 160 6.86 1.69 -20.22
CA ASN A 160 7.97 1.79 -19.27
C ASN A 160 7.52 2.52 -18.01
N ASP A 161 6.77 1.80 -17.17
CA ASP A 161 6.23 2.34 -15.92
C ASP A 161 7.12 1.90 -14.76
N ASP A 162 7.59 2.87 -14.00
CA ASP A 162 8.48 2.66 -12.84
C ASP A 162 7.71 2.49 -11.51
N THR A 163 6.40 2.48 -11.55
CA THR A 163 5.51 2.57 -10.39
C THR A 163 4.62 1.34 -10.22
N HIS A 164 3.93 0.93 -11.28
CA HIS A 164 2.94 -0.14 -11.22
C HIS A 164 3.56 -1.51 -11.47
N PHE A 165 2.99 -2.52 -10.82
CA PHE A 165 3.47 -3.90 -10.86
C PHE A 165 2.68 -4.73 -11.86
N GLN A 166 3.37 -5.67 -12.51
CA GLN A 166 2.74 -6.80 -13.18
C GLN A 166 2.19 -7.80 -12.14
N ARG A 167 1.41 -8.78 -12.60
CA ARG A 167 0.84 -9.82 -11.75
C ARG A 167 1.88 -10.51 -10.86
N ASP A 168 3.05 -10.85 -11.41
CA ASP A 168 4.09 -11.54 -10.65
C ASP A 168 4.77 -10.63 -9.64
N GLY A 169 4.91 -9.34 -9.94
CA GLY A 169 5.33 -8.33 -8.97
C GLY A 169 4.36 -8.20 -7.80
N ALA A 170 3.05 -8.16 -8.09
CA ALA A 170 2.03 -8.14 -7.05
C ALA A 170 2.07 -9.39 -6.16
N LYS A 171 2.31 -10.60 -6.74
CA LYS A 171 2.48 -11.84 -5.97
C LYS A 171 3.72 -11.80 -5.07
N VAL A 172 4.84 -11.26 -5.56
CA VAL A 172 6.07 -11.11 -4.76
C VAL A 172 5.81 -10.21 -3.55
N LEU A 173 5.18 -9.05 -3.77
CA LEU A 173 4.83 -8.15 -2.67
C LEU A 173 3.84 -8.81 -1.69
N ALA A 174 2.83 -9.51 -2.18
CA ALA A 174 1.88 -10.23 -1.35
C ALA A 174 2.56 -11.27 -0.44
N ARG A 175 3.58 -11.99 -0.96
CA ARG A 175 4.38 -12.93 -0.16
C ARG A 175 5.18 -12.22 0.93
N ILE A 176 5.83 -11.10 0.60
CA ILE A 176 6.56 -10.29 1.59
C ILE A 176 5.62 -9.84 2.70
N ILE A 177 4.43 -9.33 2.36
CA ILE A 177 3.41 -8.90 3.30
C ILE A 177 2.94 -10.06 4.18
N ALA A 178 2.62 -11.21 3.57
CA ALA A 178 2.13 -12.39 4.31
C ALA A 178 3.17 -12.90 5.31
N VAL A 179 4.44 -12.96 4.91
CA VAL A 179 5.55 -13.38 5.80
C VAL A 179 5.69 -12.42 6.98
N ASP A 180 5.63 -11.10 6.74
CA ASP A 180 5.74 -10.12 7.82
C ASP A 180 4.54 -10.17 8.77
N LEU A 181 3.32 -10.27 8.25
CA LEU A 181 2.10 -10.42 9.06
C LEU A 181 2.17 -11.67 9.96
N GLN A 182 2.63 -12.78 9.40
CA GLN A 182 2.76 -14.05 10.12
C GLN A 182 3.89 -13.99 11.16
N ALA A 183 5.08 -13.52 10.79
CA ALA A 183 6.23 -13.43 11.68
C ALA A 183 5.96 -12.51 12.89
N ASN A 184 5.24 -11.42 12.68
CA ASN A 184 4.89 -10.46 13.73
C ASN A 184 3.55 -10.75 14.42
N ARG A 185 2.88 -11.87 14.07
CA ARG A 185 1.56 -12.27 14.62
C ARG A 185 0.52 -11.15 14.61
N GLN A 186 0.54 -10.32 13.58
CA GLN A 186 -0.32 -9.12 13.50
C GLN A 186 -1.79 -9.46 13.28
N ILE A 187 -2.07 -10.60 12.65
CA ILE A 187 -3.41 -11.12 12.41
C ILE A 187 -3.46 -12.56 12.90
N PRO A 188 -4.03 -12.85 14.09
CA PRO A 188 -3.99 -14.18 14.70
C PRO A 188 -4.58 -15.31 13.84
N MET A 189 -5.55 -15.00 12.96
CA MET A 189 -6.18 -16.02 12.12
C MET A 189 -5.31 -16.49 10.94
N LEU A 190 -4.16 -15.88 10.72
CA LEU A 190 -3.21 -16.29 9.69
C LEU A 190 -2.10 -17.22 10.24
N ASN A 191 -2.14 -17.55 11.55
CA ASN A 191 -1.21 -18.43 12.22
C ASN A 191 -1.76 -19.85 12.32
#